data_3ad57ab1f7c87025b7239bf7fcd5687a
#
_entry.id   3ad57ab1f7c87025b7239bf7fcd5687a
#
_cell.length_a   1.000
_cell.length_b   1.000
_cell.length_c   1.000
_cell.angle_alpha   90.00
_cell.angle_beta   90.00
_cell.angle_gamma   90.00
#
_symmetry.space_group_name_H-M   'P 1'
#
loop_
_entity.id
_entity.type
_entity.pdbx_description
1 polymer ?
#
loop_
_entity_poly.entity_id
_entity_poly.type
_entity_poly.pdbx_seq_one_letter_code
_entity_poly.pdbx_strand_id
1 'polypeptide(L)'
;GMPVIQILIFGFALTNEVKNANIAILDNSKDAATSSLSAQFNASRYFDIEKNLVSYKQVEEEFKKGKIKLAVVFPRHFDEDLQHFNKAQVQLIADAADPNTANQLTNYATAIIMDYQNRITHDRKLPYTINTEMRMLYNPQLKGAFNFVPGVMAMVLLLVCTMMTAITIVKEKEMG
;
A
#
# COMPACT_ATOMS: atom_id res chain seq x y z
N GLY A 1 32.88 10.71 12.59
CA GLY A 1 32.22 10.86 11.30
C GLY A 1 31.32 9.70 10.86
N MET A 2 31.71 8.40 11.03
CA MET A 2 30.97 7.24 10.50
C MET A 2 29.48 7.15 10.92
N PRO A 3 29.08 7.37 12.19
CA PRO A 3 27.68 7.27 12.60
C PRO A 3 26.78 8.32 11.92
N VAL A 4 27.30 9.52 11.66
CA VAL A 4 26.52 10.59 11.02
C VAL A 4 26.23 10.27 9.55
N ILE A 5 27.24 9.74 8.84
CA ILE A 5 27.08 9.29 7.45
C ILE A 5 26.06 8.14 7.38
N GLN A 6 26.12 7.21 8.33
CA GLN A 6 25.18 6.09 8.41
C GLN A 6 23.74 6.54 8.65
N ILE A 7 23.52 7.50 9.56
CA ILE A 7 22.20 8.09 9.82
C ILE A 7 21.67 8.82 8.57
N LEU A 8 22.51 9.54 7.85
CA LEU A 8 22.12 10.23 6.62
C LEU A 8 21.75 9.22 5.52
N ILE A 9 22.56 8.18 5.31
CA ILE A 9 22.29 7.15 4.30
C ILE A 9 21.00 6.39 4.64
N PHE A 10 20.84 5.93 5.88
CA PHE A 10 19.63 5.23 6.30
C PHE A 10 18.39 6.14 6.33
N GLY A 11 18.54 7.40 6.75
CA GLY A 11 17.44 8.36 6.74
C GLY A 11 16.92 8.67 5.34
N PHE A 12 17.78 8.78 4.34
CA PHE A 12 17.38 8.99 2.94
C PHE A 12 16.97 7.70 2.22
N ALA A 13 17.61 6.56 2.53
CA ALA A 13 17.32 5.29 1.89
C ALA A 13 15.99 4.65 2.36
N LEU A 14 15.54 4.99 3.56
CA LEU A 14 14.32 4.43 4.16
C LEU A 14 13.05 5.24 3.90
N THR A 15 13.12 6.36 3.18
CA THR A 15 11.93 7.10 2.75
C THR A 15 11.29 6.38 1.56
N ASN A 16 10.72 5.23 1.82
CA ASN A 16 9.98 4.45 0.83
C ASN A 16 8.52 4.95 0.79
N GLU A 17 8.34 6.26 0.53
CA GLU A 17 7.02 6.80 0.22
C GLU A 17 6.54 6.21 -1.09
N VAL A 18 5.51 5.37 -1.02
CA VAL A 18 4.85 4.87 -2.23
C VAL A 18 4.06 6.03 -2.84
N LYS A 19 4.54 6.53 -3.98
CA LYS A 19 3.89 7.57 -4.78
C LYS A 19 3.44 6.95 -6.10
N ASN A 20 2.29 7.42 -6.61
CA ASN A 20 1.73 6.97 -7.90
C ASN A 20 1.59 5.43 -7.99
N ALA A 21 1.02 4.83 -6.95
CA ALA A 21 0.72 3.41 -7.01
C ALA A 21 -0.44 3.15 -7.97
N ASN A 22 -0.22 2.24 -8.92
CA ASN A 22 -1.26 1.83 -9.85
C ASN A 22 -2.37 1.08 -9.11
N ILE A 23 -3.58 1.60 -9.19
CA ILE A 23 -4.77 1.00 -8.62
C ILE A 23 -5.82 0.72 -9.69
N ALA A 24 -6.74 -0.18 -9.38
CA ALA A 24 -7.92 -0.39 -10.17
C ALA A 24 -9.18 -0.13 -9.34
N ILE A 25 -10.22 0.34 -9.98
CA ILE A 25 -11.54 0.53 -9.38
C ILE A 25 -12.51 -0.48 -9.99
N LEU A 26 -13.21 -1.22 -9.14
CA LEU A 26 -14.35 -2.05 -9.50
C LEU A 26 -15.60 -1.41 -8.90
N ASP A 27 -16.31 -0.65 -9.72
CA ASP A 27 -17.53 0.03 -9.31
C ASP A 27 -18.77 -0.74 -9.80
N ASN A 28 -19.46 -1.40 -8.84
CA ASN A 28 -20.70 -2.12 -9.11
C ASN A 28 -21.95 -1.25 -8.89
N SER A 29 -21.81 -0.08 -8.27
CA SER A 29 -22.92 0.84 -7.98
C SER A 29 -23.13 1.85 -9.10
N LYS A 30 -22.04 2.45 -9.58
CA LYS A 30 -22.03 3.48 -10.64
C LYS A 30 -22.91 4.69 -10.31
N ASP A 31 -22.92 5.09 -9.05
CA ASP A 31 -23.70 6.21 -8.54
C ASP A 31 -22.83 7.49 -8.36
N ALA A 32 -23.46 8.56 -7.89
CA ALA A 32 -22.79 9.84 -7.68
C ALA A 32 -21.75 9.78 -6.55
N ALA A 33 -22.01 8.99 -5.50
CA ALA A 33 -21.12 8.83 -4.37
C ALA A 33 -19.83 8.08 -4.76
N THR A 34 -19.95 6.96 -5.49
CA THR A 34 -18.80 6.20 -5.98
C THR A 34 -17.98 6.97 -7.01
N SER A 35 -18.64 7.74 -7.88
CA SER A 35 -17.98 8.63 -8.84
C SER A 35 -17.18 9.72 -8.12
N SER A 36 -17.77 10.36 -7.11
CA SER A 36 -17.09 11.39 -6.30
C SER A 36 -15.90 10.82 -5.54
N LEU A 37 -16.05 9.64 -4.94
CA LEU A 37 -14.96 8.99 -4.21
C LEU A 37 -13.83 8.54 -5.16
N SER A 38 -14.17 8.02 -6.33
CA SER A 38 -13.20 7.68 -7.39
C SER A 38 -12.41 8.90 -7.86
N ALA A 39 -13.08 10.05 -8.02
CA ALA A 39 -12.41 11.31 -8.35
C ALA A 39 -11.41 11.75 -7.28
N GLN A 40 -11.70 11.51 -5.99
CA GLN A 40 -10.75 11.80 -4.91
C GLN A 40 -9.53 10.88 -4.93
N PHE A 41 -9.71 9.59 -5.21
CA PHE A 41 -8.59 8.69 -5.42
C PHE A 41 -7.69 9.19 -6.56
N ASN A 42 -8.28 9.59 -7.67
CA ASN A 42 -7.56 10.10 -8.83
C ASN A 42 -6.85 11.45 -8.57
N ALA A 43 -7.43 12.30 -7.72
CA ALA A 43 -6.83 13.58 -7.35
C ALA A 43 -5.71 13.44 -6.31
N SER A 44 -5.56 12.27 -5.68
CA SER A 44 -4.53 12.03 -4.69
C SER A 44 -3.18 11.80 -5.37
N ARG A 45 -2.09 12.25 -4.72
CA ARG A 45 -0.71 11.99 -5.19
C ARG A 45 -0.22 10.56 -4.95
N TYR A 46 -1.02 9.75 -4.26
CA TYR A 46 -0.63 8.40 -3.84
C TYR A 46 -1.04 7.35 -4.85
N PHE A 47 -2.08 7.63 -5.63
CA PHE A 47 -2.72 6.66 -6.52
C PHE A 47 -2.79 7.16 -7.95
N ASP A 48 -2.59 6.23 -8.87
CA ASP A 48 -2.88 6.40 -10.29
C ASP A 48 -3.92 5.33 -10.69
N ILE A 49 -5.09 5.78 -11.16
CA ILE A 49 -6.16 4.87 -11.57
C ILE A 49 -5.84 4.34 -12.96
N GLU A 50 -5.23 3.17 -13.04
CA GLU A 50 -4.87 2.56 -14.32
C GLU A 50 -6.09 2.04 -15.07
N LYS A 51 -7.06 1.45 -14.34
CA LYS A 51 -8.21 0.80 -14.96
C LYS A 51 -9.47 0.84 -14.10
N ASN A 52 -10.60 0.98 -14.81
CA ASN A 52 -11.90 0.64 -14.27
C ASN A 52 -12.26 -0.79 -14.68
N LEU A 53 -12.49 -1.65 -13.72
CA LEU A 53 -12.78 -3.06 -13.92
C LEU A 53 -14.27 -3.33 -13.75
N VAL A 54 -14.74 -4.44 -14.35
CA VAL A 54 -16.17 -4.81 -14.31
C VAL A 54 -16.42 -6.13 -13.59
N SER A 55 -15.38 -6.86 -13.17
CA SER A 55 -15.52 -8.13 -12.47
C SER A 55 -14.34 -8.44 -11.56
N TYR A 56 -14.60 -9.25 -10.51
CA TYR A 56 -13.54 -9.75 -9.62
C TYR A 56 -12.48 -10.58 -10.36
N LYS A 57 -12.88 -11.30 -11.40
CA LYS A 57 -11.94 -12.08 -12.22
C LYS A 57 -10.89 -11.17 -12.87
N GLN A 58 -11.31 -10.01 -13.39
CA GLN A 58 -10.37 -9.04 -13.94
C GLN A 58 -9.45 -8.45 -12.86
N VAL A 59 -9.95 -8.24 -11.64
CA VAL A 59 -9.13 -7.81 -10.51
C VAL A 59 -8.00 -8.82 -10.27
N GLU A 60 -8.33 -10.11 -10.17
CA GLU A 60 -7.33 -11.17 -9.98
C GLU A 60 -6.31 -11.24 -11.13
N GLU A 61 -6.78 -11.09 -12.37
CA GLU A 61 -5.90 -11.10 -13.55
C GLU A 61 -4.91 -9.93 -13.55
N GLU A 62 -5.36 -8.71 -13.20
CA GLU A 62 -4.47 -7.55 -13.16
C GLU A 62 -3.46 -7.63 -12.00
N PHE A 63 -3.84 -8.22 -10.85
CA PHE A 63 -2.88 -8.55 -9.79
C PHE A 63 -1.86 -9.59 -10.24
N LYS A 64 -2.28 -10.66 -10.92
CA LYS A 64 -1.37 -11.70 -11.47
C LYS A 64 -0.37 -11.12 -12.46
N LYS A 65 -0.79 -10.12 -13.25
CA LYS A 65 0.11 -9.40 -14.18
C LYS A 65 1.05 -8.42 -13.47
N GLY A 66 0.83 -8.17 -12.17
CA GLY A 66 1.59 -7.19 -11.39
C GLY A 66 1.38 -5.74 -11.80
N LYS A 67 0.28 -5.44 -12.51
CA LYS A 67 -0.02 -4.10 -13.01
C LYS A 67 -0.61 -3.19 -11.95
N ILE A 68 -1.35 -3.75 -11.01
CA ILE A 68 -2.00 -3.01 -9.92
C ILE A 68 -1.49 -3.51 -8.56
N LYS A 69 -1.44 -2.61 -7.58
CA LYS A 69 -1.04 -2.89 -6.20
C LYS A 69 -2.21 -2.88 -5.23
N LEU A 70 -3.29 -2.17 -5.58
CA LEU A 70 -4.51 -2.07 -4.81
C LEU A 70 -5.71 -2.06 -5.76
N ALA A 71 -6.79 -2.72 -5.38
CA ALA A 71 -8.09 -2.57 -6.01
C ALA A 71 -9.11 -2.06 -4.99
N VAL A 72 -9.86 -1.05 -5.39
CA VAL A 72 -10.97 -0.48 -4.62
C VAL A 72 -12.27 -1.01 -5.22
N VAL A 73 -13.06 -1.70 -4.41
CA VAL A 73 -14.30 -2.31 -4.86
C VAL A 73 -15.48 -1.66 -4.16
N PHE A 74 -16.34 -1.04 -4.93
CA PHE A 74 -17.62 -0.52 -4.47
C PHE A 74 -18.71 -1.56 -4.68
N PRO A 75 -19.50 -1.91 -3.64
CA PRO A 75 -20.64 -2.82 -3.76
C PRO A 75 -21.77 -2.16 -4.54
N ARG A 76 -22.76 -2.96 -4.89
CA ARG A 76 -24.00 -2.43 -5.46
C ARG A 76 -24.75 -1.61 -4.41
N HIS A 77 -25.50 -0.60 -4.87
CA HIS A 77 -26.32 0.26 -4.01
C HIS A 77 -25.54 1.08 -2.97
N PHE A 78 -24.28 1.44 -3.24
CA PHE A 78 -23.43 2.14 -2.29
C PHE A 78 -24.02 3.47 -1.79
N ASP A 79 -24.54 4.32 -2.68
CA ASP A 79 -25.15 5.60 -2.31
C ASP A 79 -26.52 5.38 -1.65
N GLU A 80 -27.27 4.40 -2.10
CA GLU A 80 -28.56 4.02 -1.52
C GLU A 80 -28.39 3.55 -0.07
N ASP A 81 -27.41 2.70 0.20
CA ASP A 81 -27.06 2.23 1.56
C ASP A 81 -26.61 3.40 2.46
N LEU A 82 -25.82 4.33 1.91
CA LEU A 82 -25.45 5.55 2.64
C LEU A 82 -26.66 6.38 3.00
N GLN A 83 -27.59 6.58 2.07
CA GLN A 83 -28.77 7.45 2.29
C GLN A 83 -29.80 6.81 3.21
N HIS A 84 -30.05 5.51 3.11
CA HIS A 84 -31.09 4.82 3.87
C HIS A 84 -30.62 4.28 5.21
N PHE A 85 -29.39 3.78 5.28
CA PHE A 85 -28.84 3.13 6.48
C PHE A 85 -27.75 3.94 7.18
N ASN A 86 -27.33 5.06 6.62
CA ASN A 86 -26.17 5.84 7.05
C ASN A 86 -24.87 5.01 7.11
N LYS A 87 -24.83 3.90 6.40
CA LYS A 87 -23.70 2.95 6.37
C LYS A 87 -23.50 2.44 4.98
N ALA A 88 -22.24 2.40 4.56
CA ALA A 88 -21.81 1.69 3.36
C ALA A 88 -20.51 0.93 3.62
N GLN A 89 -20.12 0.08 2.69
CA GLN A 89 -18.91 -0.71 2.79
C GLN A 89 -18.08 -0.54 1.53
N VAL A 90 -16.76 -0.38 1.70
CA VAL A 90 -15.79 -0.39 0.60
C VAL A 90 -14.81 -1.52 0.86
N GLN A 91 -14.59 -2.37 -0.14
CA GLN A 91 -13.59 -3.42 -0.04
C GLN A 91 -12.28 -2.95 -0.67
N LEU A 92 -11.20 -3.06 0.08
CA LEU A 92 -9.84 -2.80 -0.36
C LEU A 92 -9.11 -4.13 -0.53
N ILE A 93 -8.68 -4.42 -1.75
CA ILE A 93 -7.93 -5.64 -2.07
C ILE A 93 -6.49 -5.22 -2.38
N ALA A 94 -5.53 -5.70 -1.59
CA ALA A 94 -4.13 -5.36 -1.74
C ALA A 94 -3.28 -6.58 -2.09
N ASP A 95 -2.16 -6.34 -2.78
CA ASP A 95 -1.18 -7.37 -3.13
C ASP A 95 -0.35 -7.74 -1.89
N ALA A 96 -0.53 -8.96 -1.39
CA ALA A 96 0.19 -9.47 -0.22
C ALA A 96 1.65 -9.86 -0.51
N ALA A 97 2.13 -9.76 -1.74
CA ALA A 97 3.52 -10.04 -2.09
C ALA A 97 4.51 -9.07 -1.41
N ASP A 98 4.05 -7.84 -1.14
CA ASP A 98 4.77 -6.86 -0.34
C ASP A 98 3.85 -6.31 0.76
N PRO A 99 3.90 -6.89 1.96
CA PRO A 99 3.03 -6.48 3.08
C PRO A 99 3.22 -5.03 3.51
N ASN A 100 4.44 -4.48 3.39
CA ASN A 100 4.71 -3.10 3.77
C ASN A 100 4.03 -2.12 2.82
N THR A 101 4.19 -2.32 1.53
CA THR A 101 3.50 -1.52 0.49
C THR A 101 1.99 -1.70 0.60
N ALA A 102 1.49 -2.94 0.78
CA ALA A 102 0.07 -3.22 0.93
C ALA A 102 -0.54 -2.45 2.12
N ASN A 103 0.12 -2.47 3.28
CA ASN A 103 -0.34 -1.73 4.46
C ASN A 103 -0.33 -0.21 4.25
N GLN A 104 0.72 0.33 3.61
CA GLN A 104 0.78 1.77 3.31
C GLN A 104 -0.35 2.20 2.38
N LEU A 105 -0.55 1.47 1.27
CA LEU A 105 -1.60 1.77 0.30
C LEU A 105 -2.99 1.68 0.91
N THR A 106 -3.23 0.66 1.75
CA THR A 106 -4.51 0.50 2.44
C THR A 106 -4.77 1.63 3.44
N ASN A 107 -3.73 2.08 4.15
CA ASN A 107 -3.83 3.21 5.06
C ASN A 107 -4.15 4.52 4.31
N TYR A 108 -3.50 4.78 3.17
CA TYR A 108 -3.80 5.94 2.34
C TYR A 108 -5.22 5.88 1.76
N ALA A 109 -5.65 4.72 1.27
CA ALA A 109 -7.00 4.52 0.76
C ALA A 109 -8.05 4.74 1.86
N THR A 110 -7.82 4.20 3.05
CA THR A 110 -8.69 4.39 4.21
C THR A 110 -8.77 5.87 4.62
N ALA A 111 -7.65 6.59 4.60
CA ALA A 111 -7.62 8.02 4.90
C ALA A 111 -8.47 8.84 3.90
N ILE A 112 -8.41 8.51 2.60
CA ILE A 112 -9.24 9.16 1.57
C ILE A 112 -10.73 8.87 1.80
N ILE A 113 -11.08 7.62 2.13
CA ILE A 113 -12.46 7.23 2.43
C ILE A 113 -12.98 7.95 3.68
N MET A 114 -12.15 8.06 4.73
CA MET A 114 -12.48 8.78 5.95
C MET A 114 -12.66 10.29 5.70
N ASP A 115 -11.82 10.90 4.87
CA ASP A 115 -11.96 12.31 4.50
C ASP A 115 -13.28 12.54 3.75
N TYR A 116 -13.63 11.67 2.82
CA TYR A 116 -14.92 11.68 2.15
C TYR A 116 -16.08 11.54 3.12
N GLN A 117 -16.03 10.56 4.03
CA GLN A 117 -17.02 10.34 5.07
C GLN A 117 -17.21 11.59 5.94
N ASN A 118 -16.13 12.21 6.39
CA ASN A 118 -16.18 13.41 7.23
C ASN A 118 -16.83 14.57 6.48
N ARG A 119 -16.55 14.75 5.19
CA ARG A 119 -17.18 15.78 4.36
C ARG A 119 -18.67 15.59 4.25
N ILE A 120 -19.14 14.40 3.86
CA ILE A 120 -20.58 14.14 3.71
C ILE A 120 -21.32 14.23 5.06
N THR A 121 -20.67 13.82 6.15
CA THR A 121 -21.21 13.94 7.51
C THR A 121 -21.40 15.41 7.90
N HIS A 122 -20.39 16.25 7.61
CA HIS A 122 -20.46 17.69 7.90
C HIS A 122 -21.53 18.39 7.05
N ASP A 123 -21.61 18.08 5.77
CA ASP A 123 -22.52 18.73 4.83
C ASP A 123 -24.00 18.36 5.10
N ARG A 124 -24.25 17.11 5.44
CA ARG A 124 -25.61 16.59 5.66
C ARG A 124 -26.04 16.53 7.12
N LYS A 125 -25.12 16.82 8.07
CA LYS A 125 -25.36 16.78 9.54
C LYS A 125 -25.89 15.43 10.05
N LEU A 126 -25.59 14.35 9.34
CA LEU A 126 -25.97 12.98 9.69
C LEU A 126 -24.70 12.13 9.89
N PRO A 127 -24.66 11.25 10.88
CA PRO A 127 -23.49 10.39 11.13
C PRO A 127 -23.42 9.27 10.09
N TYR A 128 -22.70 9.51 9.01
CA TYR A 128 -22.38 8.47 8.02
C TYR A 128 -21.20 7.64 8.45
N THR A 129 -21.26 6.35 8.18
CA THR A 129 -20.16 5.40 8.44
C THR A 129 -19.84 4.62 7.17
N ILE A 130 -18.60 4.72 6.70
CA ILE A 130 -18.10 3.91 5.59
C ILE A 130 -17.12 2.91 6.17
N ASN A 131 -17.52 1.64 6.23
CA ASN A 131 -16.65 0.57 6.69
C ASN A 131 -15.70 0.14 5.57
N THR A 132 -14.42 0.05 5.88
CA THR A 132 -13.42 -0.52 4.97
C THR A 132 -13.16 -1.97 5.32
N GLU A 133 -13.45 -2.88 4.38
CA GLU A 133 -13.05 -4.28 4.49
C GLU A 133 -11.75 -4.50 3.73
N MET A 134 -10.72 -4.92 4.45
CA MET A 134 -9.42 -5.21 3.85
C MET A 134 -9.32 -6.70 3.51
N ARG A 135 -8.96 -6.98 2.26
CA ARG A 135 -8.66 -8.33 1.79
C ARG A 135 -7.28 -8.36 1.16
N MET A 136 -6.42 -9.22 1.67
CA MET A 136 -5.10 -9.47 1.08
C MET A 136 -5.24 -10.59 0.05
N LEU A 137 -4.87 -10.31 -1.20
CA LEU A 137 -4.70 -11.36 -2.21
C LEU A 137 -3.27 -11.88 -2.13
N TYR A 138 -3.16 -13.17 -1.87
CA TYR A 138 -1.88 -13.86 -1.87
C TYR A 138 -1.38 -14.00 -3.31
N ASN A 139 -0.22 -13.41 -3.62
CA ASN A 139 0.48 -13.61 -4.88
C ASN A 139 1.43 -14.81 -4.74
N PRO A 140 1.08 -16.00 -5.30
CA PRO A 140 1.91 -17.21 -5.16
C PRO A 140 3.28 -17.09 -5.84
N GLN A 141 3.51 -16.06 -6.64
CA GLN A 141 4.81 -15.84 -7.32
C GLN A 141 5.84 -15.12 -6.46
N LEU A 142 5.49 -14.67 -5.23
CA LEU A 142 6.39 -14.08 -4.22
C LEU A 142 7.49 -13.15 -4.79
N LYS A 143 7.16 -12.37 -5.81
CA LYS A 143 8.14 -11.49 -6.48
C LYS A 143 8.79 -10.49 -5.51
N GLY A 144 8.10 -10.11 -4.42
CA GLY A 144 8.65 -9.25 -3.37
C GLY A 144 9.77 -9.90 -2.55
N ALA A 145 9.68 -11.21 -2.29
CA ALA A 145 10.71 -11.93 -1.55
C ALA A 145 12.07 -11.94 -2.27
N PHE A 146 12.06 -11.97 -3.60
CA PHE A 146 13.29 -11.93 -4.39
C PHE A 146 14.06 -10.62 -4.27
N ASN A 147 13.41 -9.52 -3.95
CA ASN A 147 14.07 -8.23 -3.74
C ASN A 147 14.58 -8.04 -2.31
N PHE A 148 13.89 -8.61 -1.32
CA PHE A 148 14.23 -8.46 0.09
C PHE A 148 15.35 -9.40 0.54
N VAL A 149 15.31 -10.66 0.11
CA VAL A 149 16.30 -11.68 0.52
C VAL A 149 17.73 -11.32 0.13
N PRO A 150 18.04 -10.89 -1.11
CA PRO A 150 19.41 -10.50 -1.49
C PRO A 150 19.92 -9.29 -0.68
N GLY A 151 19.04 -8.33 -0.35
CA GLY A 151 19.40 -7.17 0.45
C GLY A 151 19.81 -7.54 1.87
N VAL A 152 19.04 -8.41 2.53
CA VAL A 152 19.35 -8.91 3.86
C VAL A 152 20.62 -9.77 3.85
N MET A 153 20.78 -10.64 2.85
CA MET A 153 22.00 -11.46 2.70
C MET A 153 23.24 -10.59 2.51
N ALA A 154 23.17 -9.55 1.69
CA ALA A 154 24.27 -8.62 1.49
C ALA A 154 24.64 -7.89 2.80
N MET A 155 23.63 -7.46 3.58
CA MET A 155 23.84 -6.80 4.86
C MET A 155 24.52 -7.72 5.88
N VAL A 156 24.06 -8.97 6.00
CA VAL A 156 24.65 -9.98 6.89
C VAL A 156 26.10 -10.29 6.47
N LEU A 157 26.36 -10.47 5.17
CA LEU A 157 27.73 -10.71 4.67
C LEU A 157 28.64 -9.51 4.98
N LEU A 158 28.15 -8.28 4.84
CA LEU A 158 28.92 -7.07 5.12
C LEU A 158 29.28 -6.97 6.61
N LEU A 159 28.35 -7.31 7.51
CA LEU A 159 28.58 -7.39 8.95
C LEU A 159 29.61 -8.46 9.31
N VAL A 160 29.51 -9.66 8.75
CA VAL A 160 30.44 -10.76 9.01
C VAL A 160 31.83 -10.41 8.49
N CYS A 161 31.95 -9.87 7.27
CA CYS A 161 33.24 -9.45 6.70
C CYS A 161 33.90 -8.34 7.52
N THR A 162 33.16 -7.34 7.97
CA THR A 162 33.72 -6.26 8.81
C THR A 162 34.17 -6.78 10.16
N MET A 163 33.41 -7.69 10.79
CA MET A 163 33.80 -8.33 12.04
C MET A 163 35.07 -9.17 11.90
N MET A 164 35.14 -10.02 10.85
CA MET A 164 36.32 -10.85 10.60
C MET A 164 37.58 -10.01 10.30
N THR A 165 37.41 -8.95 9.51
CA THR A 165 38.52 -8.02 9.20
C THR A 165 39.03 -7.33 10.46
N ALA A 166 38.11 -6.85 11.34
CA ALA A 166 38.48 -6.21 12.59
C ALA A 166 39.25 -7.17 13.53
N ILE A 167 38.77 -8.41 13.66
CA ILE A 167 39.41 -9.44 14.48
C ILE A 167 40.83 -9.79 13.93
N THR A 168 40.94 -9.90 12.61
CA THR A 168 42.25 -10.23 11.96
C THR A 168 43.26 -9.11 12.21
N ILE A 169 42.87 -7.84 12.05
CA ILE A 169 43.76 -6.68 12.27
C ILE A 169 44.21 -6.61 13.75
N VAL A 170 43.27 -6.85 14.69
CA VAL A 170 43.61 -6.84 16.13
C VAL A 170 44.59 -7.95 16.46
N LYS A 171 44.37 -9.17 15.94
CA LYS A 171 45.18 -10.33 16.19
C LYS A 171 46.61 -10.18 15.58
N GLU A 172 46.70 -9.59 14.41
CA GLU A 172 47.98 -9.31 13.72
C GLU A 172 48.79 -8.26 14.51
N LYS A 173 48.12 -7.28 15.11
CA LYS A 173 48.73 -6.24 15.94
C LYS A 173 49.18 -6.74 17.33
N GLU A 174 48.57 -7.80 17.83
CA GLU A 174 48.96 -8.44 19.13
C GLU A 174 50.09 -9.46 18.95
N MET A 175 50.26 -10.04 17.78
CA MET A 175 51.30 -11.08 17.51
C MET A 175 52.55 -10.53 16.82
N GLY A 176 52.59 -9.31 16.37
CA GLY A 176 53.74 -8.65 15.73
C GLY A 176 54.36 -7.59 16.59
#